data_a68cb09966e11a78fb5b26b2d3804249
#
_entry.id   a68cb09966e11a78fb5b26b2d3804249
#
_cell.length_a   1.000
_cell.length_b   1.000
_cell.length_c   1.000
_cell.angle_alpha   90.00
_cell.angle_beta   90.00
_cell.angle_gamma   90.00
#
_symmetry.space_group_name_H-M   'P 1'
#
loop_
_entity.id
_entity.type
_entity.pdbx_description
1 polymer ?
#
loop_
_entity_poly.entity_id
_entity_poly.type
_entity_poly.pdbx_seq_one_letter_code
_entity_poly.pdbx_strand_id
1 'polypeptide(L)'
;MCRSIKTLHNFEPPATDEEIRASALQFVRKLSGCTRPSKANQAAFSRAVEQVAQAAHELLEALVTAAPPRDREVEAAKARERAADRFRSSEPRRGA
;
A
#
# COMPACT_ATOMS: atom_id res chain seq x y z
N MET A 1 5.40 10.69 -1.04
CA MET A 1 5.05 9.35 -0.55
C MET A 1 4.05 8.69 -1.50
N CYS A 2 4.19 7.42 -1.72
CA CYS A 2 3.29 6.68 -2.62
C CYS A 2 1.94 6.43 -1.95
N ARG A 3 0.85 7.00 -2.52
CA ARG A 3 -0.51 6.84 -1.97
C ARG A 3 -1.11 5.46 -2.23
N SER A 4 -0.50 4.70 -3.14
CA SER A 4 -0.97 3.35 -3.48
C SER A 4 -0.50 2.29 -2.49
N ILE A 5 0.49 2.63 -1.67
CA ILE A 5 1.05 1.72 -0.68
C ILE A 5 0.65 2.21 0.70
N LYS A 6 -0.12 1.40 1.39
CA LYS A 6 -0.62 1.73 2.73
C LYS A 6 0.10 0.93 3.81
N THR A 7 0.02 1.40 5.03
CA THR A 7 0.56 0.68 6.19
C THR A 7 -0.17 -0.65 6.36
N LEU A 8 0.59 -1.72 6.52
CA LEU A 8 0.04 -3.07 6.73
C LEU A 8 0.36 -3.65 8.10
N HIS A 9 1.30 -3.02 8.84
CA HIS A 9 1.74 -3.52 10.13
C HIS A 9 0.71 -3.28 11.23
N ASN A 10 0.54 -4.28 12.08
CA ASN A 10 -0.24 -4.16 13.32
C ASN A 10 -1.72 -3.87 13.10
N PHE A 11 -2.33 -4.62 12.20
CA PHE A 11 -3.78 -4.59 11.96
C PHE A 11 -4.45 -5.88 12.42
N GLU A 12 -5.71 -5.77 12.78
CA GLU A 12 -6.56 -6.91 13.10
C GLU A 12 -7.78 -6.86 12.19
N PRO A 13 -8.04 -7.86 11.37
CA PRO A 13 -7.16 -9.02 11.14
C PRO A 13 -5.86 -8.66 10.44
N PRO A 14 -4.82 -9.50 10.54
CA PRO A 14 -3.51 -9.17 9.95
C PRO A 14 -3.54 -9.11 8.43
N ALA A 15 -2.52 -8.46 7.86
CA ALA A 15 -2.38 -8.33 6.42
C ALA A 15 -2.25 -9.71 5.76
N THR A 16 -2.92 -9.87 4.63
CA THR A 16 -2.83 -11.09 3.83
C THR A 16 -1.62 -11.05 2.91
N ASP A 17 -1.18 -12.20 2.43
CA ASP A 17 -0.10 -12.29 1.45
C ASP A 17 -0.48 -11.54 0.17
N GLU A 18 -1.75 -11.55 -0.21
CA GLU A 18 -2.24 -10.78 -1.37
C GLU A 18 -2.06 -9.29 -1.20
N GLU A 19 -2.32 -8.78 -0.01
CA GLU A 19 -2.11 -7.36 0.30
C GLU A 19 -0.64 -6.97 0.24
N ILE A 20 0.23 -7.82 0.77
CA ILE A 20 1.68 -7.62 0.73
C ILE A 20 2.17 -7.63 -0.72
N ARG A 21 1.70 -8.60 -1.50
CA ARG A 21 2.07 -8.72 -2.91
C ARG A 21 1.57 -7.53 -3.73
N ALA A 22 0.37 -7.05 -3.47
CA ALA A 22 -0.17 -5.87 -4.15
C ALA A 22 0.67 -4.63 -3.87
N SER A 23 1.14 -4.46 -2.65
CA SER A 23 2.05 -3.37 -2.28
C SER A 23 3.40 -3.50 -2.99
N ALA A 24 3.95 -4.71 -3.04
CA ALA A 24 5.20 -5.01 -3.74
C ALA A 24 5.08 -4.68 -5.24
N LEU A 25 3.98 -5.07 -5.85
CA LEU A 25 3.70 -4.78 -7.25
C LEU A 25 3.68 -3.28 -7.52
N GLN A 26 3.00 -2.51 -6.68
CA GLN A 26 2.95 -1.05 -6.82
C GLN A 26 4.33 -0.43 -6.68
N PHE A 27 5.12 -0.90 -5.73
CA PHE A 27 6.49 -0.43 -5.55
C PHE A 27 7.33 -0.66 -6.82
N VAL A 28 7.27 -1.86 -7.37
CA VAL A 28 8.04 -2.21 -8.58
C VAL A 28 7.58 -1.39 -9.79
N ARG A 29 6.27 -1.19 -9.94
CA ARG A 29 5.71 -0.35 -11.00
C ARG A 29 6.20 1.10 -10.90
N LYS A 30 6.18 1.64 -9.70
CA LYS A 30 6.64 3.02 -9.46
C LYS A 30 8.13 3.16 -9.71
N LEU A 31 8.91 2.23 -9.20
CA LEU A 31 10.36 2.26 -9.32
C LEU A 31 10.81 2.12 -10.78
N SER A 32 10.20 1.20 -11.52
CA SER A 32 10.57 0.92 -12.90
C SER A 32 9.91 1.83 -13.93
N GLY A 33 8.85 2.54 -13.53
CA GLY A 33 8.04 3.32 -14.45
C GLY A 33 7.23 2.46 -15.42
N CYS A 34 7.07 1.17 -15.10
CA CYS A 34 6.52 0.18 -15.99
C CYS A 34 5.24 -0.42 -15.40
N THR A 35 4.09 -0.15 -16.00
CA THR A 35 2.82 -0.74 -15.57
C THR A 35 2.68 -2.18 -16.02
N ARG A 36 3.08 -2.43 -17.26
CA ARG A 36 3.11 -3.78 -17.85
C ARG A 36 4.48 -4.00 -18.50
N PRO A 37 5.26 -4.96 -18.01
CA PRO A 37 6.56 -5.21 -18.60
C PRO A 37 6.44 -5.79 -20.00
N SER A 38 7.39 -5.44 -20.87
CA SER A 38 7.53 -6.09 -22.16
C SER A 38 7.90 -7.56 -21.96
N LYS A 39 7.72 -8.35 -22.99
CA LYS A 39 8.06 -9.78 -22.96
C LYS A 39 9.49 -10.03 -22.50
N ALA A 40 10.42 -9.19 -22.96
CA ALA A 40 11.83 -9.29 -22.57
C ALA A 40 12.08 -9.01 -21.09
N ASN A 41 11.22 -8.21 -20.45
CA ASN A 41 11.39 -7.77 -19.07
C ASN A 41 10.49 -8.49 -18.07
N GLN A 42 9.60 -9.35 -18.52
CA GLN A 42 8.64 -10.05 -17.65
C GLN A 42 9.30 -10.83 -16.53
N ALA A 43 10.34 -11.59 -16.84
CA ALA A 43 11.01 -12.43 -15.85
C ALA A 43 11.66 -11.59 -14.76
N ALA A 44 12.36 -10.52 -15.14
CA ALA A 44 13.00 -9.61 -14.19
C ALA A 44 11.97 -8.88 -13.33
N PHE A 45 10.89 -8.42 -13.95
CA PHE A 45 9.82 -7.72 -13.27
C PHE A 45 9.13 -8.63 -12.23
N SER A 46 8.75 -9.84 -12.63
CA SER A 46 8.11 -10.81 -11.74
C SER A 46 9.01 -11.22 -10.59
N ARG A 47 10.29 -11.41 -10.86
CA ARG A 47 11.27 -11.72 -9.82
C ARG A 47 11.37 -10.60 -8.80
N ALA A 48 11.41 -9.36 -9.26
CA ALA A 48 11.47 -8.20 -8.38
C ALA A 48 10.23 -8.13 -7.48
N VAL A 49 9.04 -8.35 -8.02
CA VAL A 49 7.80 -8.37 -7.23
C VAL A 49 7.87 -9.46 -6.16
N GLU A 50 8.29 -10.67 -6.50
CA GLU A 50 8.41 -11.77 -5.55
C GLU A 50 9.43 -11.47 -4.45
N GLN A 51 10.59 -10.92 -4.81
CA GLN A 51 11.63 -10.59 -3.84
C GLN A 51 11.19 -9.49 -2.89
N VAL A 52 10.55 -8.45 -3.41
CA VAL A 52 10.03 -7.36 -2.58
C VAL A 52 8.92 -7.86 -1.66
N ALA A 53 8.01 -8.68 -2.18
CA ALA A 53 6.94 -9.27 -1.38
C ALA A 53 7.50 -10.13 -0.25
N GLN A 54 8.52 -10.96 -0.54
CA GLN A 54 9.16 -11.81 0.45
C GLN A 54 9.82 -10.98 1.56
N ALA A 55 10.57 -9.96 1.18
CA ALA A 55 11.23 -9.09 2.13
C ALA A 55 10.21 -8.35 3.01
N ALA A 56 9.12 -7.88 2.42
CA ALA A 56 8.05 -7.21 3.14
C ALA A 56 7.36 -8.15 4.13
N HIS A 57 7.09 -9.37 3.72
CA HIS A 57 6.50 -10.40 4.58
C HIS A 57 7.38 -10.67 5.79
N GLU A 58 8.66 -10.87 5.57
CA GLU A 58 9.63 -11.09 6.65
C GLU A 58 9.70 -9.91 7.61
N LEU A 59 9.69 -8.70 7.07
CA LEU A 59 9.69 -7.49 7.90
C LEU A 59 8.47 -7.44 8.79
N LEU A 60 7.28 -7.65 8.22
CA LEU A 60 6.03 -7.58 8.98
C LEU A 60 5.94 -8.64 10.07
N GLU A 61 6.50 -9.82 9.83
CA GLU A 61 6.57 -10.88 10.84
C GLU A 61 7.58 -10.57 11.95
N ALA A 62 8.66 -9.88 11.61
CA ALA A 62 9.73 -9.60 12.54
C ALA A 62 9.51 -8.36 13.41
N LEU A 63 8.66 -7.45 12.98
CA LEU A 63 8.38 -6.22 13.73
C LEU A 63 7.70 -6.52 15.05
N VAL A 64 8.18 -5.87 16.10
CA VAL A 64 7.66 -6.01 17.46
C VAL A 64 7.10 -4.67 17.91
N THR A 65 5.91 -4.69 18.51
CA THR A 65 5.29 -3.50 19.05
C THR A 65 4.48 -3.82 20.28
N ALA A 66 4.43 -2.87 21.22
CA ALA A 66 3.55 -2.94 22.39
C ALA A 66 2.20 -2.26 22.12
N ALA A 67 2.05 -1.58 20.99
CA ALA A 67 0.81 -0.91 20.64
C ALA A 67 -0.29 -1.93 20.31
N PRO A 68 -1.56 -1.65 20.69
CA PRO A 68 -2.65 -2.54 20.31
C PRO A 68 -2.86 -2.56 18.79
N PRO A 69 -3.31 -3.68 18.22
CA PRO A 69 -3.63 -3.75 16.81
C PRO A 69 -4.70 -2.74 16.41
N ARG A 70 -4.55 -2.19 15.21
CA ARG A 70 -5.53 -1.26 14.64
C ARG A 70 -6.67 -2.06 14.02
N ASP A 71 -7.89 -1.56 14.20
CA ASP A 71 -9.05 -2.12 13.54
C ASP A 71 -9.08 -1.66 12.09
N ARG A 72 -9.18 -2.60 11.16
CA ARG A 72 -9.17 -2.31 9.72
C ARG A 72 -10.33 -1.42 9.29
N GLU A 73 -11.52 -1.68 9.81
CA GLU A 73 -12.70 -0.90 9.45
C GLU A 73 -12.61 0.52 9.96
N VAL A 74 -12.14 0.69 11.18
CA VAL A 74 -11.95 2.03 11.77
C VAL A 74 -10.91 2.81 10.98
N GLU A 75 -9.79 2.19 10.65
CA GLU A 75 -8.73 2.86 9.88
C GLU A 75 -9.18 3.18 8.45
N ALA A 76 -9.96 2.30 7.83
CA ALA A 76 -10.52 2.55 6.51
C ALA A 76 -11.51 3.71 6.54
N ALA A 77 -12.34 3.80 7.58
CA ALA A 77 -13.26 4.91 7.76
C ALA A 77 -12.52 6.23 7.93
N LYS A 78 -11.45 6.23 8.74
CA LYS A 78 -10.59 7.41 8.92
C LYS A 78 -9.96 7.85 7.61
N ALA A 79 -9.49 6.90 6.81
CA ALA A 79 -8.89 7.18 5.50
C ALA A 79 -9.91 7.80 4.55
N ARG A 80 -11.13 7.29 4.52
CA ARG A 80 -12.22 7.86 3.71
C ARG A 80 -12.55 9.28 4.15
N GLU A 81 -12.59 9.52 5.44
CA GLU A 81 -12.84 10.84 6.00
C GLU A 81 -11.77 11.84 5.61
N ARG A 82 -10.50 11.46 5.72
CA ARG A 82 -9.38 12.31 5.29
C ARG A 82 -9.43 12.60 3.79
N ALA A 83 -9.78 11.61 2.98
CA ALA A 83 -9.93 11.79 1.54
C ALA A 83 -11.08 12.74 1.21
N ALA A 84 -12.20 12.61 1.90
CA ALA A 84 -13.36 13.50 1.74
C ALA A 84 -13.00 14.94 2.14
N ASP A 85 -12.28 15.12 3.24
CA ASP A 85 -11.82 16.44 3.69
C ASP A 85 -10.88 17.08 2.67
N ARG A 86 -9.95 16.31 2.12
CA ARG A 86 -9.05 16.80 1.08
C ARG A 86 -9.82 17.21 -0.18
N PHE A 87 -10.81 16.43 -0.56
CA PHE A 87 -11.66 16.73 -1.71
C PHE A 87 -12.44 18.02 -1.48
N ARG A 88 -13.07 18.18 -0.32
CA ARG A 88 -13.80 19.41 0.04
C ARG A 88 -12.89 20.63 0.04
N SER A 89 -11.67 20.48 0.56
CA SER A 89 -10.69 21.57 0.60
C SER A 89 -10.23 22.02 -0.78
N SER A 90 -10.24 21.11 -1.76
CA SER A 90 -9.79 21.40 -3.11
C SER A 90 -10.89 21.91 -4.04
N GLU A 91 -12.14 21.87 -3.62
CA GLU A 91 -13.26 22.40 -4.41
C GLU A 91 -13.19 23.92 -4.51
N PRO A 92 -13.49 24.50 -5.70
CA PRO A 92 -13.61 25.94 -5.84
C PRO A 92 -14.73 26.45 -4.94
N ARG A 93 -14.50 27.55 -4.26
CA ARG A 93 -15.52 28.20 -3.46
C ARG A 93 -16.59 28.79 -4.37
N ARG A 94 -17.82 28.42 -4.15
CA ARG A 94 -18.95 28.99 -4.88
C ARG A 94 -19.41 30.26 -4.20
N GLY A 95 -19.82 31.22 -5.01
CA GLY A 95 -20.44 32.44 -4.54
C GLY A 95 -19.49 33.38 -3.84
N ALA A 96 -18.25 33.32 -4.15
CA ALA A 96 -17.27 34.27 -3.65
C ALA A 96 -17.41 35.60 -4.37
#